data_86c550d9c9d6116ccd86fb516e85fa61
#
_entry.id   86c550d9c9d6116ccd86fb516e85fa61
#
_cell.length_a   1.000
_cell.length_b   1.000
_cell.length_c   1.000
_cell.angle_alpha   90.00
_cell.angle_beta   90.00
_cell.angle_gamma   90.00
#
_symmetry.space_group_name_H-M   'P 1'
#
loop_
_entity.id
_entity.type
_entity.pdbx_description
1 polymer ?
#
loop_
_entity_poly.entity_id
_entity_poly.type
_entity_poly.pdbx_seq_one_letter_code
_entity_poly.pdbx_strand_id
1 'polypeptide(L)'
;MPLEIPGATHLHSGKVRDLYTYGDHLLMVASDRVSAYDFILEPGIPDKGEILTRMSLWWFDQLEDLVPHHVVSTDVPPEVAGRALVVERLDMFPVECVARGYLTGSGLIDYRETGAVCGIPLPDGLVDGSRLDEPIFTPATKADLGEHDENVSFEAIVATVGAEMAERLRDLTLAVYGRAEEIARERGIILADTKLEFGARPDGTIVLADEVLTPDSSRFWPADRYVPGQAQPSYDKQFVRDWLTSAESGWDRASDTPPPRLPDEIVERTRERYIEAYERLTGLSW
;
A
#
# COMPACT_ATOMS: atom_id res chain seq x y z
N MET A 1 20.12 -11.80 -0.82
CA MET A 1 20.13 -12.61 0.43
C MET A 1 19.58 -11.74 1.54
N PRO A 2 18.80 -12.28 2.50
CA PRO A 2 18.38 -11.53 3.67
C PRO A 2 19.56 -10.98 4.45
N LEU A 3 19.36 -9.87 5.15
CA LEU A 3 20.40 -9.29 6.00
C LEU A 3 20.68 -10.17 7.22
N GLU A 4 21.94 -10.25 7.63
CA GLU A 4 22.28 -10.79 8.95
C GLU A 4 22.11 -9.69 9.98
N ILE A 5 21.17 -9.87 10.92
CA ILE A 5 20.83 -8.88 11.94
C ILE A 5 21.05 -9.50 13.32
N PRO A 6 21.86 -8.88 14.18
CA PRO A 6 22.11 -9.39 15.53
C PRO A 6 20.83 -9.60 16.33
N GLY A 7 20.67 -10.77 16.92
CA GLY A 7 19.50 -11.13 17.72
C GLY A 7 18.22 -11.42 16.95
N ALA A 8 18.25 -11.38 15.60
CA ALA A 8 17.11 -11.70 14.75
C ALA A 8 17.38 -12.92 13.88
N THR A 9 16.32 -13.70 13.59
CA THR A 9 16.39 -14.84 12.67
C THR A 9 15.43 -14.59 11.52
N HIS A 10 15.94 -14.68 10.28
CA HIS A 10 15.12 -14.50 9.09
C HIS A 10 13.96 -15.48 9.06
N LEU A 11 12.75 -14.97 8.82
CA LEU A 11 11.51 -15.76 8.77
C LEU A 11 10.97 -15.82 7.33
N HIS A 12 10.83 -14.66 6.67
CA HIS A 12 10.21 -14.55 5.35
C HIS A 12 10.70 -13.29 4.63
N SER A 13 10.80 -13.39 3.30
CA SER A 13 11.05 -12.23 2.42
C SER A 13 9.87 -12.00 1.49
N GLY A 14 9.22 -10.85 1.65
CA GLY A 14 8.26 -10.34 0.66
C GLY A 14 8.95 -9.62 -0.50
N LYS A 15 8.15 -9.03 -1.41
CA LYS A 15 8.66 -8.26 -2.55
C LYS A 15 9.52 -7.06 -2.11
N VAL A 16 9.12 -6.37 -1.03
CA VAL A 16 9.75 -5.11 -0.58
C VAL A 16 10.06 -5.07 0.92
N ARG A 17 9.67 -6.08 1.69
CA ARG A 17 9.95 -6.19 3.14
C ARG A 17 10.46 -7.57 3.49
N ASP A 18 11.26 -7.63 4.54
CA ASP A 18 11.76 -8.87 5.13
C ASP A 18 11.29 -8.94 6.59
N LEU A 19 10.84 -10.12 7.01
CA LEU A 19 10.41 -10.40 8.36
C LEU A 19 11.41 -11.30 9.06
N TYR A 20 11.68 -10.99 10.32
CA TYR A 20 12.57 -11.76 11.20
C TYR A 20 11.84 -12.07 12.51
N THR A 21 12.19 -13.17 13.14
CA THR A 21 11.84 -13.38 14.55
C THR A 21 12.80 -12.56 15.42
N TYR A 22 12.28 -11.84 16.42
CA TYR A 22 13.06 -10.98 17.31
C TYR A 22 12.50 -11.06 18.74
N GLY A 23 13.06 -11.93 19.56
CA GLY A 23 12.47 -12.27 20.85
C GLY A 23 11.04 -12.80 20.69
N ASP A 24 10.11 -12.25 21.47
CA ASP A 24 8.68 -12.59 21.41
C ASP A 24 7.93 -11.87 20.28
N HIS A 25 8.61 -10.96 19.57
CA HIS A 25 8.06 -10.11 18.53
C HIS A 25 8.57 -10.50 17.13
N LEU A 26 8.17 -9.72 16.15
CA LEU A 26 8.77 -9.71 14.82
C LEU A 26 9.57 -8.42 14.63
N LEU A 27 10.65 -8.51 13.85
CA LEU A 27 11.32 -7.36 13.29
C LEU A 27 10.94 -7.28 11.81
N MET A 28 10.21 -6.24 11.44
CA MET A 28 9.80 -5.96 10.08
C MET A 28 10.76 -4.94 9.48
N VAL A 29 11.45 -5.31 8.40
CA VAL A 29 12.48 -4.50 7.77
C VAL A 29 12.03 -4.10 6.37
N ALA A 30 11.77 -2.81 6.16
CA ALA A 30 11.52 -2.26 4.84
C ALA A 30 12.84 -2.20 4.04
N SER A 31 12.74 -2.42 2.74
CA SER A 31 13.89 -2.35 1.83
C SER A 31 13.69 -1.27 0.78
N ASP A 32 14.77 -0.91 0.13
CA ASP A 32 14.76 0.00 -1.02
C ASP A 32 14.32 -0.69 -2.32
N ARG A 33 13.99 -1.98 -2.26
CA ARG A 33 13.43 -2.70 -3.40
C ARG A 33 12.14 -2.04 -3.86
N VAL A 34 11.94 -1.93 -5.16
CA VAL A 34 10.70 -1.50 -5.78
C VAL A 34 10.18 -2.64 -6.67
N SER A 35 8.88 -2.88 -6.64
CA SER A 35 8.26 -3.88 -7.49
C SER A 35 7.18 -3.26 -8.36
N ALA A 36 7.13 -3.65 -9.62
CA ALA A 36 6.05 -3.35 -10.53
C ALA A 36 5.81 -4.55 -11.45
N TYR A 37 4.52 -4.79 -11.79
CA TYR A 37 4.14 -5.92 -12.64
C TYR A 37 4.73 -7.27 -12.17
N ASP A 38 4.73 -7.49 -10.83
CA ASP A 38 5.23 -8.67 -10.11
C ASP A 38 6.74 -8.90 -10.17
N PHE A 39 7.49 -8.05 -10.84
CA PHE A 39 8.95 -8.09 -10.84
C PHE A 39 9.52 -7.15 -9.79
N ILE A 40 10.59 -7.60 -9.12
CA ILE A 40 11.47 -6.73 -8.35
C ILE A 40 12.43 -6.07 -9.34
N LEU A 41 12.44 -4.75 -9.32
CA LEU A 41 13.22 -3.94 -10.26
C LEU A 41 14.59 -3.59 -9.69
N GLU A 42 15.55 -3.36 -10.56
CA GLU A 42 16.90 -2.93 -10.20
C GLU A 42 17.30 -1.63 -10.94
N PRO A 43 18.00 -0.72 -10.23
CA PRO A 43 18.29 -0.75 -8.81
C PRO A 43 17.05 -0.46 -7.98
N GLY A 44 17.12 -0.70 -6.65
CA GLY A 44 16.13 -0.18 -5.71
C GLY A 44 16.12 1.35 -5.67
N ILE A 45 15.13 1.93 -5.03
CA ILE A 45 15.00 3.38 -4.85
C ILE A 45 15.66 3.76 -3.53
N PRO A 46 16.75 4.55 -3.53
CA PRO A 46 17.44 4.94 -2.30
C PRO A 46 16.50 5.59 -1.29
N ASP A 47 16.70 5.29 -0.01
CA ASP A 47 15.92 5.79 1.13
C ASP A 47 14.45 5.37 1.17
N LYS A 48 13.94 4.65 0.14
CA LYS A 48 12.54 4.25 0.07
C LYS A 48 12.08 3.53 1.34
N GLY A 49 12.85 2.58 1.84
CA GLY A 49 12.51 1.83 3.05
C GLY A 49 12.34 2.75 4.26
N GLU A 50 13.21 3.72 4.43
CA GLU A 50 13.13 4.68 5.53
C GLU A 50 11.97 5.66 5.37
N ILE A 51 11.76 6.22 4.16
CA ILE A 51 10.65 7.13 3.87
C ILE A 51 9.31 6.48 4.20
N LEU A 52 9.08 5.25 3.72
CA LEU A 52 7.82 4.54 3.94
C LEU A 52 7.62 4.17 5.41
N THR A 53 8.70 3.78 6.12
CA THR A 53 8.63 3.48 7.55
C THR A 53 8.25 4.72 8.37
N ARG A 54 8.91 5.88 8.12
CA ARG A 54 8.58 7.14 8.80
C ARG A 54 7.15 7.61 8.48
N MET A 55 6.70 7.43 7.22
CA MET A 55 5.34 7.77 6.83
C MET A 55 4.31 6.90 7.53
N SER A 56 4.53 5.58 7.61
CA SER A 56 3.64 4.67 8.33
C SER A 56 3.56 5.01 9.81
N LEU A 57 4.70 5.31 10.46
CA LEU A 57 4.73 5.73 11.86
C LEU A 57 3.90 6.99 12.10
N TRP A 58 4.07 8.00 11.23
CA TRP A 58 3.28 9.23 11.32
C TRP A 58 1.77 8.96 11.17
N TRP A 59 1.38 8.07 10.23
CA TRP A 59 -0.02 7.70 10.05
C TRP A 59 -0.57 6.90 11.24
N PHE A 60 0.19 5.99 11.83
CA PHE A 60 -0.23 5.28 13.04
C PHE A 60 -0.59 6.25 14.16
N ASP A 61 0.20 7.32 14.36
CA ASP A 61 -0.11 8.37 15.34
C ASP A 61 -1.42 9.12 15.00
N GLN A 62 -1.71 9.36 13.70
CA GLN A 62 -2.94 10.05 13.28
C GLN A 62 -4.20 9.17 13.41
N LEU A 63 -4.03 7.85 13.53
CA LEU A 63 -5.11 6.86 13.55
C LEU A 63 -5.28 6.16 14.89
N GLU A 64 -4.49 6.49 15.92
CA GLU A 64 -4.43 5.77 17.18
C GLU A 64 -5.78 5.72 17.93
N ASP A 65 -6.63 6.75 17.74
CA ASP A 65 -7.97 6.83 18.32
C ASP A 65 -9.03 6.00 17.57
N LEU A 66 -8.71 5.52 16.36
CA LEU A 66 -9.61 4.71 15.53
C LEU A 66 -9.34 3.22 15.66
N VAL A 67 -8.07 2.84 15.63
CA VAL A 67 -7.67 1.42 15.63
C VAL A 67 -6.26 1.29 16.21
N PRO A 68 -6.01 0.31 17.11
CA PRO A 68 -4.66 0.04 17.57
C PRO A 68 -3.78 -0.47 16.42
N HIS A 69 -2.49 -0.21 16.48
CA HIS A 69 -1.51 -0.66 15.50
C HIS A 69 -0.51 -1.65 16.10
N HIS A 70 0.20 -2.37 15.23
CA HIS A 70 1.08 -3.47 15.60
C HIS A 70 2.48 -3.03 16.09
N VAL A 71 2.84 -1.76 15.99
CA VAL A 71 4.20 -1.29 16.34
C VAL A 71 4.39 -1.33 17.84
N VAL A 72 5.45 -2.03 18.28
CA VAL A 72 5.85 -2.14 19.68
C VAL A 72 6.99 -1.19 19.99
N SER A 73 7.98 -1.08 19.09
CA SER A 73 9.16 -0.23 19.29
C SER A 73 9.81 0.15 17.98
N THR A 74 10.45 1.32 17.98
CA THR A 74 11.38 1.78 16.94
C THR A 74 12.86 1.59 17.36
N ASP A 75 13.11 1.05 18.56
CA ASP A 75 14.46 0.69 19.01
C ASP A 75 14.86 -0.65 18.37
N VAL A 76 15.64 -0.57 17.31
CA VAL A 76 16.02 -1.68 16.44
C VAL A 76 17.55 -1.73 16.27
N PRO A 77 18.10 -2.87 15.85
CA PRO A 77 19.53 -2.98 15.56
C PRO A 77 20.02 -1.90 14.60
N PRO A 78 21.24 -1.35 14.80
CA PRO A 78 21.77 -0.23 13.99
C PRO A 78 21.81 -0.51 12.48
N GLU A 79 21.96 -1.76 12.07
CA GLU A 79 22.03 -2.20 10.67
C GLU A 79 20.76 -1.91 9.89
N VAL A 80 19.64 -1.75 10.62
CA VAL A 80 18.30 -1.53 10.03
C VAL A 80 17.60 -0.30 10.62
N ALA A 81 18.35 0.54 11.33
CA ALA A 81 17.82 1.78 11.90
C ALA A 81 17.14 2.65 10.83
N GLY A 82 16.03 3.29 11.20
CA GLY A 82 15.23 4.15 10.33
C GLY A 82 14.26 3.42 9.40
N ARG A 83 14.50 2.13 9.08
CA ARG A 83 13.70 1.35 8.12
C ARG A 83 13.17 0.03 8.68
N ALA A 84 13.27 -0.17 9.97
CA ALA A 84 12.74 -1.36 10.64
C ALA A 84 11.88 -1.00 11.85
N LEU A 85 10.96 -1.88 12.17
CA LEU A 85 10.04 -1.77 13.31
C LEU A 85 9.99 -3.10 14.06
N VAL A 86 10.00 -3.04 15.38
CA VAL A 86 9.60 -4.19 16.22
C VAL A 86 8.08 -4.18 16.29
N VAL A 87 7.45 -5.28 15.87
CA VAL A 87 6.00 -5.36 15.76
C VAL A 87 5.44 -6.59 16.47
N GLU A 88 4.17 -6.51 16.86
CA GLU A 88 3.45 -7.63 17.47
C GLU A 88 3.33 -8.81 16.50
N ARG A 89 3.28 -10.03 17.06
CA ARG A 89 2.84 -11.21 16.34
C ARG A 89 1.32 -11.26 16.36
N LEU A 90 0.71 -11.13 15.20
CA LEU A 90 -0.74 -11.16 15.04
C LEU A 90 -1.17 -12.37 14.22
N ASP A 91 -2.39 -12.81 14.45
CA ASP A 91 -3.08 -13.71 13.54
C ASP A 91 -3.66 -12.87 12.38
N MET A 92 -2.94 -12.86 11.26
CA MET A 92 -3.26 -11.98 10.13
C MET A 92 -4.49 -12.48 9.38
N PHE A 93 -5.43 -11.57 9.09
CA PHE A 93 -6.56 -11.89 8.22
C PHE A 93 -6.06 -12.09 6.78
N PRO A 94 -6.50 -13.17 6.08
CA PRO A 94 -6.10 -13.43 4.70
C PRO A 94 -6.89 -12.58 3.70
N VAL A 95 -7.00 -11.28 3.98
CA VAL A 95 -7.79 -10.31 3.21
C VAL A 95 -6.98 -9.04 3.04
N GLU A 96 -6.89 -8.56 1.81
CA GLU A 96 -6.45 -7.20 1.54
C GLU A 96 -7.65 -6.26 1.61
N CYS A 97 -7.65 -5.38 2.61
CA CYS A 97 -8.74 -4.46 2.86
C CYS A 97 -8.52 -3.16 2.07
N VAL A 98 -9.23 -3.00 0.98
CA VAL A 98 -9.08 -1.85 0.08
C VAL A 98 -10.28 -0.93 0.20
N ALA A 99 -10.02 0.37 0.42
CA ALA A 99 -11.02 1.44 0.29
C ALA A 99 -10.71 2.29 -0.94
N ARG A 100 -11.76 2.68 -1.68
CA ARG A 100 -11.65 3.54 -2.86
C ARG A 100 -12.62 4.71 -2.76
N GLY A 101 -12.11 5.93 -2.85
CA GLY A 101 -12.93 7.13 -3.04
C GLY A 101 -12.91 7.62 -4.48
N TYR A 102 -12.06 7.04 -5.31
CA TYR A 102 -11.94 7.35 -6.73
C TYR A 102 -11.81 6.06 -7.54
N LEU A 103 -12.37 6.09 -8.75
CA LEU A 103 -12.37 4.95 -9.66
C LEU A 103 -11.08 4.95 -10.50
N THR A 104 -10.19 3.98 -10.24
CA THR A 104 -8.92 3.82 -10.97
C THR A 104 -8.36 2.41 -10.79
N GLY A 105 -7.29 2.07 -11.48
CA GLY A 105 -6.59 0.79 -11.36
C GLY A 105 -7.50 -0.42 -11.61
N SER A 106 -7.41 -1.46 -10.77
CA SER A 106 -8.23 -2.68 -10.90
C SER A 106 -9.71 -2.41 -10.77
N GLY A 107 -10.12 -1.44 -9.93
CA GLY A 107 -11.54 -1.06 -9.82
C GLY A 107 -12.10 -0.47 -11.11
N LEU A 108 -11.31 0.29 -11.88
CA LEU A 108 -11.72 0.80 -13.19
C LEU A 108 -11.85 -0.34 -14.22
N ILE A 109 -11.00 -1.36 -14.14
CA ILE A 109 -11.09 -2.53 -15.01
C ILE A 109 -12.38 -3.27 -14.73
N ASP A 110 -12.68 -3.62 -13.47
CA ASP A 110 -13.94 -4.26 -13.07
C ASP A 110 -15.18 -3.47 -13.55
N TYR A 111 -15.16 -2.15 -13.31
CA TYR A 111 -16.27 -1.29 -13.71
C TYR A 111 -16.50 -1.29 -15.21
N ARG A 112 -15.44 -1.25 -16.02
CA ARG A 112 -15.57 -1.27 -17.48
C ARG A 112 -16.14 -2.59 -18.01
N GLU A 113 -15.90 -3.68 -17.31
CA GLU A 113 -16.37 -5.00 -17.69
C GLU A 113 -17.79 -5.28 -17.21
N THR A 114 -18.14 -4.81 -16.02
CA THR A 114 -19.36 -5.24 -15.32
C THR A 114 -20.30 -4.11 -14.92
N GLY A 115 -19.89 -2.86 -14.96
CA GLY A 115 -20.61 -1.73 -14.37
C GLY A 115 -20.54 -1.68 -12.84
N ALA A 116 -19.71 -2.54 -12.23
CA ALA A 116 -19.60 -2.69 -10.78
C ALA A 116 -18.11 -2.83 -10.36
N VAL A 117 -17.82 -2.67 -9.07
CA VAL A 117 -16.53 -3.01 -8.48
C VAL A 117 -16.78 -3.94 -7.29
N CYS A 118 -16.16 -5.10 -7.28
CA CYS A 118 -16.40 -6.13 -6.24
C CYS A 118 -17.88 -6.44 -6.01
N GLY A 119 -18.71 -6.39 -7.07
CA GLY A 119 -20.16 -6.57 -6.99
C GLY A 119 -20.96 -5.33 -6.57
N ILE A 120 -20.32 -4.22 -6.25
CA ILE A 120 -20.98 -2.94 -5.92
C ILE A 120 -21.30 -2.21 -7.23
N PRO A 121 -22.58 -2.05 -7.62
CA PRO A 121 -22.94 -1.34 -8.84
C PRO A 121 -22.60 0.15 -8.72
N LEU A 122 -22.04 0.74 -9.77
CA LEU A 122 -21.70 2.16 -9.84
C LEU A 122 -22.51 2.86 -10.94
N PRO A 123 -22.70 4.18 -10.85
CA PRO A 123 -23.37 4.96 -11.90
C PRO A 123 -22.68 4.84 -13.25
N ASP A 124 -23.46 4.96 -14.33
CA ASP A 124 -22.96 4.97 -15.70
C ASP A 124 -22.11 6.22 -15.98
N GLY A 125 -21.13 6.09 -16.86
CA GLY A 125 -20.36 7.21 -17.40
C GLY A 125 -19.16 7.62 -16.54
N LEU A 126 -18.79 6.84 -15.52
CA LEU A 126 -17.55 7.07 -14.77
C LEU A 126 -16.34 6.78 -15.64
N VAL A 127 -15.31 7.60 -15.48
CA VAL A 127 -14.03 7.54 -16.20
C VAL A 127 -12.87 7.34 -15.21
N ASP A 128 -11.67 7.13 -15.72
CA ASP A 128 -10.47 7.03 -14.86
C ASP A 128 -10.31 8.29 -14.00
N GLY A 129 -10.10 8.10 -12.71
CA GLY A 129 -10.01 9.18 -11.73
C GLY A 129 -11.35 9.80 -11.34
N SER A 130 -12.50 9.29 -11.78
CA SER A 130 -13.81 9.78 -11.29
C SER A 130 -13.91 9.62 -9.78
N ARG A 131 -14.31 10.71 -9.09
CA ARG A 131 -14.62 10.64 -7.66
C ARG A 131 -15.94 9.88 -7.47
N LEU A 132 -15.98 8.97 -6.50
CA LEU A 132 -17.20 8.28 -6.10
C LEU A 132 -18.01 9.16 -5.14
N ASP A 133 -19.33 9.00 -5.13
CA ASP A 133 -20.21 9.75 -4.22
C ASP A 133 -19.89 9.44 -2.76
N GLU A 134 -19.61 8.17 -2.48
CA GLU A 134 -19.14 7.68 -1.18
C GLU A 134 -17.98 6.70 -1.39
N PRO A 135 -17.00 6.65 -0.46
CA PRO A 135 -15.96 5.63 -0.52
C PRO A 135 -16.55 4.22 -0.41
N ILE A 136 -16.01 3.29 -1.19
CA ILE A 136 -16.45 1.90 -1.21
C ILE A 136 -15.35 0.97 -0.71
N PHE A 137 -15.76 -0.13 -0.05
CA PHE A 137 -14.89 -1.21 0.37
C PHE A 137 -14.81 -2.25 -0.75
N THR A 138 -13.64 -2.44 -1.30
CA THR A 138 -13.38 -3.31 -2.46
C THR A 138 -12.24 -4.28 -2.16
N PRO A 139 -12.49 -5.30 -1.32
CA PRO A 139 -11.45 -6.19 -0.85
C PRO A 139 -10.85 -7.04 -1.96
N ALA A 140 -9.63 -7.55 -1.71
CA ALA A 140 -9.00 -8.53 -2.56
C ALA A 140 -8.55 -9.75 -1.74
N THR A 141 -8.41 -10.88 -2.40
CA THR A 141 -7.74 -12.04 -1.79
C THR A 141 -6.26 -11.72 -1.64
N LYS A 142 -5.64 -12.24 -0.58
CA LYS A 142 -4.18 -12.22 -0.44
C LYS A 142 -3.64 -13.41 -1.22
N ALA A 143 -3.12 -13.14 -2.42
CA ALA A 143 -2.57 -14.16 -3.29
C ALA A 143 -1.22 -14.69 -2.77
N ASP A 144 -0.89 -15.93 -3.10
CA ASP A 144 0.42 -16.50 -2.86
C ASP A 144 1.51 -15.78 -3.69
N LEU A 145 2.77 -15.89 -3.25
CA LEU A 145 3.90 -15.27 -3.96
C LEU A 145 3.96 -15.71 -5.42
N GLY A 146 3.75 -14.76 -6.35
CA GLY A 146 3.75 -14.99 -7.79
C GLY A 146 2.36 -15.01 -8.43
N GLU A 147 1.32 -14.94 -7.64
CA GLU A 147 -0.05 -14.73 -8.11
C GLU A 147 -0.50 -13.29 -7.91
N HIS A 148 -1.59 -12.89 -8.58
CA HIS A 148 -2.17 -11.56 -8.45
C HIS A 148 -3.29 -11.55 -7.41
N ASP A 149 -3.34 -10.47 -6.62
CA ASP A 149 -4.48 -10.19 -5.76
C ASP A 149 -5.71 -9.94 -6.63
N GLU A 150 -6.76 -10.73 -6.43
CA GLU A 150 -8.00 -10.63 -7.18
C GLU A 150 -9.06 -9.88 -6.38
N ASN A 151 -9.69 -8.88 -7.00
CA ASN A 151 -10.84 -8.21 -6.43
C ASN A 151 -11.95 -9.25 -6.17
N VAL A 152 -12.50 -9.27 -4.95
CA VAL A 152 -13.56 -10.21 -4.56
C VAL A 152 -14.74 -9.47 -3.95
N SER A 153 -15.91 -10.10 -3.96
CA SER A 153 -17.08 -9.51 -3.34
C SER A 153 -17.01 -9.54 -1.81
N PHE A 154 -17.82 -8.71 -1.16
CA PHE A 154 -17.95 -8.72 0.30
C PHE A 154 -18.40 -10.10 0.82
N GLU A 155 -19.28 -10.79 0.09
CA GLU A 155 -19.74 -12.14 0.44
C GLU A 155 -18.60 -13.17 0.46
N ALA A 156 -17.61 -13.02 -0.42
CA ALA A 156 -16.42 -13.89 -0.40
C ALA A 156 -15.60 -13.67 0.88
N ILE A 157 -15.49 -12.40 1.35
CA ILE A 157 -14.85 -12.12 2.63
C ILE A 157 -15.65 -12.67 3.80
N VAL A 158 -16.98 -12.55 3.78
CA VAL A 158 -17.86 -13.18 4.78
C VAL A 158 -17.63 -14.69 4.85
N ALA A 159 -17.47 -15.36 3.70
CA ALA A 159 -17.17 -16.79 3.67
C ALA A 159 -15.80 -17.13 4.25
N THR A 160 -14.84 -16.21 4.18
CA THR A 160 -13.46 -16.42 4.63
C THR A 160 -13.29 -16.16 6.14
N VAL A 161 -13.82 -15.05 6.65
CA VAL A 161 -13.59 -14.59 8.03
C VAL A 161 -14.84 -14.55 8.90
N GLY A 162 -16.01 -14.85 8.35
CA GLY A 162 -17.30 -14.75 9.02
C GLY A 162 -17.93 -13.36 8.91
N ALA A 163 -19.25 -13.27 9.02
CA ALA A 163 -20.02 -12.04 8.77
C ALA A 163 -19.63 -10.88 9.71
N GLU A 164 -19.58 -11.14 11.02
CA GLU A 164 -19.24 -10.12 12.03
C GLU A 164 -17.85 -9.53 11.78
N MET A 165 -16.85 -10.40 11.49
CA MET A 165 -15.49 -9.95 11.25
C MET A 165 -15.39 -9.19 9.92
N ALA A 166 -16.04 -9.66 8.86
CA ALA A 166 -16.09 -8.98 7.57
C ALA A 166 -16.65 -7.55 7.68
N GLU A 167 -17.75 -7.39 8.44
CA GLU A 167 -18.34 -6.07 8.71
C GLU A 167 -17.38 -5.16 9.49
N ARG A 168 -16.72 -5.67 10.52
CA ARG A 168 -15.74 -4.91 11.29
C ARG A 168 -14.55 -4.47 10.45
N LEU A 169 -14.00 -5.36 9.60
CA LEU A 169 -12.89 -5.04 8.71
C LEU A 169 -13.30 -3.96 7.68
N ARG A 170 -14.50 -4.08 7.08
CA ARG A 170 -15.05 -3.07 6.19
C ARG A 170 -15.15 -1.71 6.88
N ASP A 171 -15.80 -1.67 8.04
CA ASP A 171 -16.09 -0.43 8.75
C ASP A 171 -14.81 0.26 9.23
N LEU A 172 -13.82 -0.50 9.74
CA LEU A 172 -12.51 0.02 10.10
C LEU A 172 -11.75 0.54 8.87
N THR A 173 -11.79 -0.18 7.76
CA THR A 173 -11.13 0.24 6.51
C THR A 173 -11.69 1.57 6.01
N LEU A 174 -13.00 1.71 5.99
CA LEU A 174 -13.67 2.95 5.57
C LEU A 174 -13.42 4.10 6.56
N ALA A 175 -13.39 3.83 7.86
CA ALA A 175 -13.07 4.83 8.88
C ALA A 175 -11.63 5.34 8.75
N VAL A 176 -10.66 4.44 8.58
CA VAL A 176 -9.24 4.80 8.34
C VAL A 176 -9.12 5.61 7.05
N TYR A 177 -9.75 5.15 5.95
CA TYR A 177 -9.75 5.88 4.68
C TYR A 177 -10.33 7.29 4.83
N GLY A 178 -11.49 7.44 5.48
CA GLY A 178 -12.16 8.73 5.68
C GLY A 178 -11.28 9.73 6.44
N ARG A 179 -10.66 9.30 7.55
CA ARG A 179 -9.72 10.12 8.33
C ARG A 179 -8.50 10.51 7.47
N ALA A 180 -7.95 9.57 6.75
CA ALA A 180 -6.75 9.80 5.92
C ALA A 180 -7.05 10.71 4.71
N GLU A 181 -8.21 10.56 4.07
CA GLU A 181 -8.65 11.42 2.96
C GLU A 181 -8.82 12.87 3.44
N GLU A 182 -9.44 13.09 4.60
CA GLU A 182 -9.59 14.41 5.19
C GLU A 182 -8.24 15.09 5.45
N ILE A 183 -7.32 14.40 6.10
CA ILE A 183 -5.97 14.90 6.39
C ILE A 183 -5.20 15.18 5.10
N ALA A 184 -5.23 14.27 4.12
CA ALA A 184 -4.53 14.44 2.85
C ALA A 184 -5.10 15.62 2.04
N ARG A 185 -6.42 15.77 2.01
CA ARG A 185 -7.10 16.86 1.31
C ARG A 185 -6.73 18.25 1.87
N GLU A 186 -6.64 18.40 3.19
CA GLU A 186 -6.18 19.64 3.83
C GLU A 186 -4.74 20.02 3.43
N ARG A 187 -3.97 19.04 2.97
CA ARG A 187 -2.58 19.19 2.50
C ARG A 187 -2.44 19.25 0.97
N GLY A 188 -3.56 19.42 0.28
CA GLY A 188 -3.61 19.50 -1.19
C GLY A 188 -3.31 18.18 -1.89
N ILE A 189 -3.58 17.06 -1.23
CA ILE A 189 -3.39 15.70 -1.75
C ILE A 189 -4.74 14.97 -1.78
N ILE A 190 -5.01 14.30 -2.89
CA ILE A 190 -6.11 13.35 -3.04
C ILE A 190 -5.59 11.95 -2.68
N LEU A 191 -6.25 11.30 -1.74
CA LEU A 191 -6.11 9.86 -1.50
C LEU A 191 -7.15 9.14 -2.35
N ALA A 192 -6.72 8.53 -3.45
CA ALA A 192 -7.65 7.88 -4.36
C ALA A 192 -8.13 6.52 -3.84
N ASP A 193 -7.22 5.71 -3.37
CA ASP A 193 -7.47 4.42 -2.73
C ASP A 193 -6.33 4.07 -1.77
N THR A 194 -6.61 3.13 -0.90
CA THR A 194 -5.60 2.54 -0.01
C THR A 194 -5.87 1.08 0.24
N LYS A 195 -4.80 0.31 0.41
CA LYS A 195 -4.80 -1.07 0.84
C LYS A 195 -4.31 -1.14 2.29
N LEU A 196 -5.08 -1.78 3.15
CA LEU A 196 -4.77 -1.99 4.56
C LEU A 196 -4.73 -3.47 4.88
N GLU A 197 -3.90 -3.86 5.81
CA GLU A 197 -3.84 -5.20 6.36
C GLU A 197 -4.15 -5.17 7.86
N PHE A 198 -4.92 -6.14 8.31
CA PHE A 198 -5.29 -6.27 9.71
C PHE A 198 -4.95 -7.67 10.23
N GLY A 199 -4.70 -7.73 11.53
CA GLY A 199 -4.57 -8.98 12.25
C GLY A 199 -5.32 -8.93 13.58
N ALA A 200 -5.44 -10.06 14.24
CA ALA A 200 -6.06 -10.18 15.55
C ALA A 200 -5.04 -10.50 16.63
N ARG A 201 -5.19 -9.87 17.81
CA ARG A 201 -4.56 -10.34 19.05
C ARG A 201 -5.30 -11.57 19.58
N PRO A 202 -4.70 -12.33 20.50
CA PRO A 202 -5.36 -13.50 21.12
C PRO A 202 -6.70 -13.22 21.82
N ASP A 203 -6.93 -11.99 22.22
CA ASP A 203 -8.18 -11.54 22.82
C ASP A 203 -9.27 -11.12 21.80
N GLY A 204 -8.97 -11.23 20.50
CA GLY A 204 -9.86 -10.86 19.41
C GLY A 204 -9.84 -9.36 19.04
N THR A 205 -8.94 -8.57 19.62
CA THR A 205 -8.74 -7.18 19.23
C THR A 205 -8.18 -7.10 17.82
N ILE A 206 -8.85 -6.36 16.93
CA ILE A 206 -8.37 -6.10 15.57
C ILE A 206 -7.29 -5.01 15.63
N VAL A 207 -6.18 -5.24 14.96
CA VAL A 207 -4.98 -4.40 14.95
C VAL A 207 -4.61 -4.07 13.51
N LEU A 208 -4.36 -2.82 13.21
CA LEU A 208 -3.82 -2.36 11.93
C LEU A 208 -2.35 -2.75 11.83
N ALA A 209 -2.00 -3.42 10.76
CA ALA A 209 -0.69 -4.03 10.58
C ALA A 209 -0.04 -3.63 9.25
N ASP A 210 1.17 -4.09 9.03
CA ASP A 210 1.99 -3.83 7.85
C ASP A 210 2.29 -2.32 7.66
N GLU A 211 2.52 -1.87 6.44
CA GLU A 211 2.61 -0.44 6.12
C GLU A 211 1.22 0.17 5.96
N VAL A 212 1.08 1.43 6.30
CA VAL A 212 -0.20 2.11 6.21
C VAL A 212 -0.06 3.43 5.45
N LEU A 213 -0.93 3.65 4.45
CA LEU A 213 -1.07 4.93 3.77
C LEU A 213 0.25 5.48 3.20
N THR A 214 1.04 4.60 2.62
CA THR A 214 2.28 4.94 1.92
C THR A 214 2.06 4.97 0.41
N PRO A 215 2.96 5.57 -0.37
CA PRO A 215 2.91 5.48 -1.83
C PRO A 215 2.98 4.06 -2.41
N ASP A 216 3.34 3.05 -1.62
CA ASP A 216 3.31 1.65 -2.05
C ASP A 216 1.95 0.98 -1.82
N SER A 217 1.23 1.36 -0.77
CA SER A 217 -0.08 0.83 -0.40
C SER A 217 -1.26 1.71 -0.86
N SER A 218 -0.99 2.94 -1.31
CA SER A 218 -2.01 3.95 -1.60
C SER A 218 -1.67 4.76 -2.83
N ARG A 219 -2.71 5.27 -3.51
CA ARG A 219 -2.56 6.25 -4.60
C ARG A 219 -2.80 7.65 -4.07
N PHE A 220 -1.76 8.46 -4.09
CA PHE A 220 -1.79 9.87 -3.73
C PHE A 220 -1.61 10.73 -4.98
N TRP A 221 -2.52 11.66 -5.22
CA TRP A 221 -2.47 12.57 -6.35
C TRP A 221 -2.39 14.03 -5.90
N PRO A 222 -1.60 14.89 -6.56
CA PRO A 222 -1.64 16.32 -6.32
C PRO A 222 -2.99 16.89 -6.73
N ALA A 223 -3.73 17.48 -5.76
CA ALA A 223 -5.09 17.97 -5.98
C ALA A 223 -5.16 19.10 -7.03
N ASP A 224 -4.11 19.90 -7.14
CA ASP A 224 -3.98 21.01 -8.08
C ASP A 224 -3.78 20.57 -9.55
N ARG A 225 -3.50 19.28 -9.77
CA ARG A 225 -3.28 18.69 -11.10
C ARG A 225 -4.29 17.62 -11.46
N TYR A 226 -5.25 17.39 -10.57
CA TYR A 226 -6.26 16.35 -10.77
C TYR A 226 -7.23 16.72 -11.89
N VAL A 227 -7.40 15.82 -12.87
CA VAL A 227 -8.36 15.95 -13.98
C VAL A 227 -8.96 14.56 -14.28
N PRO A 228 -10.25 14.34 -14.06
CA PRO A 228 -10.90 13.08 -14.42
C PRO A 228 -10.79 12.76 -15.92
N GLY A 229 -10.75 11.49 -16.27
CA GLY A 229 -10.72 10.99 -17.64
C GLY A 229 -9.33 10.86 -18.25
N GLN A 230 -8.28 11.13 -17.48
CA GLN A 230 -6.89 10.93 -17.90
C GLN A 230 -6.06 10.31 -16.79
N ALA A 231 -4.86 9.81 -17.13
CA ALA A 231 -3.90 9.32 -16.15
C ALA A 231 -3.52 10.45 -15.18
N GLN A 232 -3.58 10.18 -13.88
CA GLN A 232 -3.29 11.17 -12.85
C GLN A 232 -1.78 11.23 -12.55
N PRO A 233 -1.21 12.44 -12.39
CA PRO A 233 0.10 12.56 -11.74
C PRO A 233 0.02 11.92 -10.36
N SER A 234 1.00 11.11 -10.00
CA SER A 234 0.97 10.37 -8.74
C SER A 234 2.28 10.50 -7.98
N TYR A 235 2.19 10.36 -6.65
CA TYR A 235 3.36 10.28 -5.76
C TYR A 235 3.83 8.84 -5.54
N ASP A 236 3.17 7.88 -6.19
CA ASP A 236 3.52 6.47 -6.11
C ASP A 236 4.49 6.05 -7.23
N LYS A 237 4.65 4.76 -7.40
CA LYS A 237 5.48 4.16 -8.45
C LYS A 237 4.88 4.21 -9.87
N GLN A 238 3.86 5.05 -10.11
CA GLN A 238 3.27 5.20 -11.44
C GLN A 238 4.31 5.71 -12.46
N PHE A 239 5.22 6.58 -12.01
CA PHE A 239 6.33 7.05 -12.85
C PHE A 239 7.23 5.92 -13.35
N VAL A 240 7.54 4.94 -12.48
CA VAL A 240 8.27 3.73 -12.86
C VAL A 240 7.44 2.89 -13.84
N ARG A 241 6.14 2.72 -13.58
CA ARG A 241 5.24 1.94 -14.46
C ARG A 241 5.10 2.58 -15.84
N ASP A 242 4.99 3.91 -15.90
CA ASP A 242 4.87 4.66 -17.15
C ASP A 242 6.14 4.50 -17.99
N TRP A 243 7.32 4.59 -17.37
CA TRP A 243 8.57 4.34 -18.06
C TRP A 243 8.66 2.90 -18.57
N LEU A 244 8.33 1.90 -17.73
CA LEU A 244 8.38 0.48 -18.11
C LEU A 244 7.49 0.18 -19.33
N THR A 245 6.36 0.86 -19.46
CA THR A 245 5.42 0.67 -20.58
C THR A 245 5.67 1.62 -21.75
N SER A 246 6.65 2.52 -21.63
CA SER A 246 7.05 3.42 -22.71
C SER A 246 7.92 2.74 -23.76
N ALA A 247 8.01 3.35 -24.94
CA ALA A 247 8.92 2.87 -26.00
C ALA A 247 10.41 2.94 -25.60
N GLU A 248 10.75 3.80 -24.61
CA GLU A 248 12.13 3.97 -24.14
C GLU A 248 12.66 2.76 -23.40
N SER A 249 11.81 2.08 -22.64
CA SER A 249 12.20 0.87 -21.90
C SER A 249 12.47 -0.31 -22.84
N GLY A 250 11.81 -0.35 -23.99
CA GLY A 250 11.84 -1.47 -24.92
C GLY A 250 11.28 -2.78 -24.34
N TRP A 251 10.63 -2.72 -23.18
CA TRP A 251 10.10 -3.91 -22.51
C TRP A 251 8.69 -4.24 -22.99
N ASP A 252 8.49 -5.50 -23.33
CA ASP A 252 7.16 -6.03 -23.63
C ASP A 252 6.58 -6.70 -22.37
N ARG A 253 5.58 -6.04 -21.78
CA ARG A 253 4.89 -6.55 -20.58
C ARG A 253 4.20 -7.91 -20.83
N ALA A 254 3.84 -8.23 -22.06
CA ALA A 254 3.21 -9.51 -22.40
C ALA A 254 4.23 -10.65 -22.51
N SER A 255 5.52 -10.35 -22.46
CA SER A 255 6.58 -11.35 -22.50
C SER A 255 6.95 -11.83 -21.09
N ASP A 256 7.48 -13.06 -21.00
CA ASP A 256 8.04 -13.58 -19.74
C ASP A 256 9.44 -13.01 -19.42
N THR A 257 9.89 -12.02 -20.19
CA THR A 257 11.22 -11.42 -20.03
C THR A 257 11.19 -10.43 -18.85
N PRO A 258 12.14 -10.52 -17.90
CA PRO A 258 12.23 -9.55 -16.83
C PRO A 258 12.39 -8.12 -17.35
N PRO A 259 11.85 -7.12 -16.63
CA PRO A 259 12.02 -5.72 -16.98
C PRO A 259 13.49 -5.31 -17.03
N PRO A 260 13.86 -4.33 -17.88
CA PRO A 260 15.21 -3.80 -17.91
C PRO A 260 15.55 -3.04 -16.62
N ARG A 261 16.85 -2.85 -16.39
CA ARG A 261 17.36 -2.03 -15.29
C ARG A 261 16.82 -0.60 -15.40
N LEU A 262 16.38 -0.04 -14.28
CA LEU A 262 15.89 1.33 -14.23
C LEU A 262 17.05 2.32 -14.51
N PRO A 263 16.85 3.33 -15.37
CA PRO A 263 17.80 4.43 -15.52
C PRO A 263 17.92 5.24 -14.23
N ASP A 264 19.09 5.81 -14.00
CA ASP A 264 19.38 6.61 -12.81
C ASP A 264 18.40 7.80 -12.68
N GLU A 265 17.98 8.42 -13.79
CA GLU A 265 16.99 9.48 -13.81
C GLU A 265 15.61 9.02 -13.30
N ILE A 266 15.19 7.79 -13.66
CA ILE A 266 13.92 7.22 -13.18
C ILE A 266 14.00 6.93 -11.69
N VAL A 267 15.12 6.41 -11.22
CA VAL A 267 15.38 6.14 -9.80
C VAL A 267 15.32 7.43 -8.98
N GLU A 268 16.05 8.47 -9.39
CA GLU A 268 16.11 9.73 -8.65
C GLU A 268 14.75 10.43 -8.62
N ARG A 269 14.05 10.52 -9.76
CA ARG A 269 12.71 11.11 -9.81
C ARG A 269 11.70 10.34 -8.96
N THR A 270 11.82 9.02 -8.89
CA THR A 270 10.93 8.21 -8.03
C THR A 270 11.23 8.50 -6.56
N ARG A 271 12.50 8.59 -6.18
CA ARG A 271 12.92 8.99 -4.84
C ARG A 271 12.38 10.38 -4.47
N GLU A 272 12.54 11.37 -5.34
CA GLU A 272 12.01 12.72 -5.14
C GLU A 272 10.49 12.72 -4.90
N ARG A 273 9.73 11.88 -5.63
CA ARG A 273 8.28 11.74 -5.42
C ARG A 273 7.91 11.18 -4.06
N TYR A 274 8.65 10.18 -3.57
CA TYR A 274 8.42 9.65 -2.23
C TYR A 274 8.74 10.69 -1.15
N ILE A 275 9.82 11.44 -1.30
CA ILE A 275 10.18 12.55 -0.40
C ILE A 275 9.09 13.64 -0.45
N GLU A 276 8.68 14.08 -1.63
CA GLU A 276 7.61 15.08 -1.78
C GLU A 276 6.30 14.63 -1.11
N ALA A 277 5.91 13.37 -1.27
CA ALA A 277 4.74 12.81 -0.60
C ALA A 277 4.90 12.86 0.93
N TYR A 278 6.05 12.44 1.44
CA TYR A 278 6.36 12.47 2.88
C TYR A 278 6.26 13.89 3.43
N GLU A 279 6.97 14.85 2.84
CA GLU A 279 7.02 16.23 3.30
C GLU A 279 5.64 16.90 3.26
N ARG A 280 4.88 16.69 2.18
CA ARG A 280 3.53 17.26 2.06
C ARG A 280 2.55 16.65 3.05
N LEU A 281 2.55 15.31 3.20
CA LEU A 281 1.61 14.62 4.10
C LEU A 281 1.94 14.87 5.57
N THR A 282 3.20 14.84 5.94
CA THR A 282 3.59 14.97 7.35
C THR A 282 3.83 16.41 7.79
N GLY A 283 4.22 17.28 6.86
CA GLY A 283 4.71 18.62 7.16
C GLY A 283 6.14 18.65 7.75
N LEU A 284 6.82 17.50 7.74
CA LEU A 284 8.18 17.35 8.22
C LEU A 284 9.15 17.37 7.03
N SER A 285 10.36 17.86 7.22
CA SER A 285 11.41 17.78 6.21
C SER A 285 12.06 16.40 6.23
N TRP A 286 12.47 15.93 5.06
CA TRP A 286 13.25 14.72 4.88
C TRP A 286 14.73 14.89 5.24
#